data_0233b888f9a3d7685c6d95808d358064
#
_entry.id   0233b888f9a3d7685c6d95808d358064
#
_cell.length_a   1.000
_cell.length_b   1.000
_cell.length_c   1.000
_cell.angle_alpha   90.00
_cell.angle_beta   90.00
_cell.angle_gamma   90.00
#
_symmetry.space_group_name_H-M   'P 1'
#
loop_
_entity.id
_entity.type
_entity.pdbx_description
1 polymer ?
#
loop_
_entity_poly.entity_id
_entity_poly.type
_entity_poly.pdbx_seq_one_letter_code
_entity_poly.pdbx_strand_id
1 'polypeptide(L)'
;EYRRQRQMCIRDRFFFYGWLFGFGYFLSSLYWISISLTFDQNFKFLIPIALILVPLFLGIFYGLATFCFIISNSKKVVSSFLVFTLFFGVFEFIRGSILTGFPWNLIAYSFVNHLEILSITSLIGTYGFNLFCISLFASPAIFILRETRKDIGVCVIFLFLPLLFYLYGSSYKETFNSSDVTNYDYKVRVIGSNIS
;
A
#
# COMPACT_ATOMS: atom_id res chain seq x y z
N GLU A 1 -14.83 -6.94 35.27
CA GLU A 1 -14.06 -5.67 35.10
C GLU A 1 -12.60 -5.93 34.67
N TYR A 2 -11.89 -6.80 35.35
CA TYR A 2 -10.50 -7.16 35.01
C TYR A 2 -10.31 -7.74 33.59
N ARG A 3 -11.27 -8.54 33.08
CA ARG A 3 -11.23 -9.03 31.70
C ARG A 3 -11.40 -7.90 30.67
N ARG A 4 -12.23 -6.91 30.94
CA ARG A 4 -12.44 -5.74 30.06
C ARG A 4 -11.18 -4.88 30.00
N GLN A 5 -10.56 -4.61 31.13
CA GLN A 5 -9.30 -3.85 31.20
C GLN A 5 -8.17 -4.54 30.44
N ARG A 6 -8.03 -5.87 30.58
CA ARG A 6 -7.04 -6.65 29.85
C ARG A 6 -7.24 -6.62 28.33
N GLN A 7 -8.51 -6.69 27.88
CA GLN A 7 -8.83 -6.59 26.45
C GLN A 7 -8.58 -5.19 25.90
N MET A 8 -8.86 -4.14 26.65
CA MET A 8 -8.51 -2.76 26.25
C MET A 8 -6.98 -2.61 26.10
N CYS A 9 -6.21 -3.02 27.08
CA CYS A 9 -4.74 -2.97 27.01
C CYS A 9 -4.15 -3.70 25.79
N ILE A 10 -4.74 -4.83 25.40
CA ILE A 10 -4.31 -5.57 24.21
C ILE A 10 -4.61 -4.78 22.94
N ARG A 11 -5.80 -4.23 22.82
CA ARG A 11 -6.23 -3.43 21.66
C ARG A 11 -5.36 -2.19 21.45
N ASP A 12 -5.07 -1.48 22.56
CA ASP A 12 -4.22 -0.29 22.54
C ASP A 12 -2.80 -0.62 22.07
N ARG A 13 -2.25 -1.77 22.49
CA ARG A 13 -0.93 -2.23 22.01
C ARG A 13 -0.92 -2.52 20.51
N PHE A 14 -1.97 -3.16 19.97
CA PHE A 14 -2.04 -3.43 18.54
C PHE A 14 -2.17 -2.14 17.72
N PHE A 15 -2.97 -1.19 18.18
CA PHE A 15 -3.01 0.14 17.56
C PHE A 15 -1.61 0.78 17.55
N PHE A 16 -0.93 0.77 18.69
CA PHE A 16 0.38 1.38 18.82
C PHE A 16 1.44 0.72 17.92
N TYR A 17 1.45 -0.62 17.83
CA TYR A 17 2.37 -1.32 16.92
C TYR A 17 2.08 -1.00 15.45
N GLY A 18 0.82 -0.98 15.04
CA GLY A 18 0.45 -0.59 13.69
C GLY A 18 0.82 0.87 13.38
N TRP A 19 0.59 1.76 14.34
CA TRP A 19 0.96 3.16 14.23
C TRP A 19 2.46 3.37 14.13
N LEU A 20 3.26 2.71 14.96
CA LEU A 20 4.73 2.75 14.89
C LEU A 20 5.25 2.19 13.57
N PHE A 21 4.70 1.08 13.12
CA PHE A 21 5.05 0.53 11.81
C PHE A 21 4.74 1.53 10.69
N GLY A 22 3.53 2.10 10.69
CA GLY A 22 3.13 3.13 9.73
C GLY A 22 4.02 4.37 9.80
N PHE A 23 4.33 4.85 11.00
CA PHE A 23 5.26 5.97 11.19
C PHE A 23 6.63 5.70 10.55
N GLY A 24 7.23 4.54 10.85
CA GLY A 24 8.52 4.15 10.26
C GLY A 24 8.48 4.00 8.75
N TYR A 25 7.41 3.39 8.24
CA TYR A 25 7.18 3.23 6.80
C TYR A 25 7.08 4.59 6.08
N PHE A 26 6.25 5.51 6.58
CA PHE A 26 6.10 6.82 5.95
C PHE A 26 7.30 7.72 6.18
N LEU A 27 7.97 7.64 7.31
CA LEU A 27 9.20 8.40 7.57
C LEU A 27 10.29 8.03 6.55
N SER A 28 10.48 6.73 6.27
CA SER A 28 11.49 6.26 5.33
C SER A 28 11.13 6.53 3.87
N SER A 29 9.84 6.58 3.53
CA SER A 29 9.38 6.64 2.15
C SER A 29 8.94 8.04 1.70
N LEU A 30 8.66 8.97 2.63
CA LEU A 30 8.15 10.31 2.33
C LEU A 30 9.17 11.44 2.59
N TYR A 31 10.43 11.12 2.92
CA TYR A 31 11.44 12.15 3.18
C TYR A 31 11.60 13.16 2.03
N TRP A 32 11.33 12.74 0.79
CA TRP A 32 11.41 13.58 -0.40
C TRP A 32 10.39 14.75 -0.39
N ILE A 33 9.28 14.65 0.34
CA ILE A 33 8.29 15.73 0.46
C ILE A 33 8.94 16.98 1.07
N SER A 34 9.89 16.79 1.98
CA SER A 34 10.61 17.90 2.58
C SER A 34 11.43 18.73 1.57
N ILE A 35 11.81 18.13 0.43
CA ILE A 35 12.55 18.82 -0.63
C ILE A 35 11.69 19.93 -1.22
N SER A 36 10.38 19.76 -1.32
CA SER A 36 9.48 20.80 -1.82
C SER A 36 9.51 22.09 -0.97
N LEU A 37 9.79 21.96 0.33
CA LEU A 37 9.93 23.10 1.25
C LEU A 37 11.27 23.83 1.12
N THR A 38 12.21 23.29 0.35
CA THR A 38 13.51 23.95 0.10
C THR A 38 13.44 25.03 -0.97
N PHE A 39 12.39 25.03 -1.82
CA PHE A 39 12.23 26.00 -2.90
C PHE A 39 11.98 27.42 -2.40
N ASP A 40 11.34 27.58 -1.23
CA ASP A 40 11.15 28.87 -0.59
C ASP A 40 11.92 28.95 0.73
N GLN A 41 12.79 29.94 0.86
CA GLN A 41 13.62 30.18 2.05
C GLN A 41 12.78 30.33 3.33
N ASN A 42 11.58 30.92 3.22
CA ASN A 42 10.68 31.18 4.34
C ASN A 42 10.11 29.92 4.96
N PHE A 43 10.06 28.80 4.21
CA PHE A 43 9.46 27.54 4.69
C PHE A 43 10.48 26.52 5.14
N LYS A 44 11.79 26.78 5.04
CA LYS A 44 12.85 25.83 5.46
C LYS A 44 12.74 25.39 6.91
N PHE A 45 12.27 26.26 7.81
CA PHE A 45 12.10 25.93 9.23
C PHE A 45 11.00 24.86 9.46
N LEU A 46 10.08 24.66 8.50
CA LEU A 46 9.03 23.66 8.57
C LEU A 46 9.51 22.24 8.18
N ILE A 47 10.70 22.11 7.58
CA ILE A 47 11.23 20.82 7.13
C ILE A 47 11.23 19.77 8.26
N PRO A 48 11.81 20.01 9.45
CA PRO A 48 11.82 19.01 10.52
C PRO A 48 10.41 18.69 11.02
N ILE A 49 9.51 19.67 11.02
CA ILE A 49 8.12 19.50 11.43
C ILE A 49 7.39 18.60 10.41
N ALA A 50 7.51 18.87 9.12
CA ALA A 50 6.88 18.08 8.07
C ALA A 50 7.38 16.63 8.05
N LEU A 51 8.71 16.43 8.22
CA LEU A 51 9.33 15.11 8.26
C LEU A 51 8.80 14.21 9.39
N ILE A 52 8.34 14.79 10.49
CA ILE A 52 7.84 14.04 11.64
C ILE A 52 6.30 14.01 11.62
N LEU A 53 5.66 15.15 11.44
CA LEU A 53 4.20 15.28 11.60
C LEU A 53 3.42 14.53 10.52
N VAL A 54 3.90 14.57 9.26
CA VAL A 54 3.23 13.86 8.15
C VAL A 54 3.25 12.34 8.38
N PRO A 55 4.40 11.68 8.65
CA PRO A 55 4.42 10.26 8.98
C PRO A 55 3.63 9.89 10.23
N LEU A 56 3.65 10.72 11.28
CA LEU A 56 2.86 10.51 12.49
C LEU A 56 1.37 10.46 12.18
N PHE A 57 0.88 11.40 11.37
CA PHE A 57 -0.52 11.46 10.96
C PHE A 57 -0.89 10.27 10.07
N LEU A 58 -0.09 9.99 9.03
CA LEU A 58 -0.37 8.88 8.11
C LEU A 58 -0.29 7.52 8.79
N GLY A 59 0.58 7.36 9.78
CA GLY A 59 0.68 6.16 10.60
C GLY A 59 -0.61 5.80 11.33
N ILE A 60 -1.50 6.78 11.63
CA ILE A 60 -2.78 6.55 12.28
C ILE A 60 -3.64 5.53 11.49
N PHE A 61 -3.62 5.59 10.16
CA PHE A 61 -4.38 4.66 9.31
C PHE A 61 -3.93 3.21 9.52
N TYR A 62 -2.63 2.97 9.69
CA TYR A 62 -2.10 1.64 9.98
C TYR A 62 -2.40 1.19 11.40
N GLY A 63 -2.38 2.13 12.36
CA GLY A 63 -2.85 1.89 13.72
C GLY A 63 -4.32 1.47 13.75
N LEU A 64 -5.18 2.15 13.01
CA LEU A 64 -6.60 1.82 12.88
C LEU A 64 -6.82 0.48 12.19
N ALA A 65 -6.05 0.15 11.15
CA ALA A 65 -6.12 -1.14 10.46
C ALA A 65 -5.83 -2.30 11.44
N THR A 66 -4.75 -2.21 12.22
CA THR A 66 -4.38 -3.22 13.22
C THR A 66 -5.37 -3.27 14.39
N PHE A 67 -5.94 -2.14 14.79
CA PHE A 67 -6.98 -2.07 15.80
C PHE A 67 -8.27 -2.78 15.34
N CYS A 68 -8.73 -2.54 14.12
CA CYS A 68 -9.88 -3.23 13.54
C CYS A 68 -9.62 -4.73 13.37
N PHE A 69 -8.41 -5.09 12.95
CA PHE A 69 -7.98 -6.48 12.85
C PHE A 69 -8.14 -7.23 14.19
N ILE A 70 -7.62 -6.70 15.30
CA ILE A 70 -7.70 -7.39 16.58
C ILE A 70 -9.13 -7.49 17.13
N ILE A 71 -10.00 -6.53 16.80
CA ILE A 71 -11.42 -6.57 17.17
C ILE A 71 -12.14 -7.71 16.46
N SER A 72 -11.77 -8.04 15.23
CA SER A 72 -12.42 -9.09 14.43
C SER A 72 -12.29 -10.48 15.04
N ASN A 73 -11.35 -10.68 15.99
CA ASN A 73 -11.15 -11.89 16.78
C ASN A 73 -11.13 -13.18 15.94
N SER A 74 -10.52 -13.13 14.76
CA SER A 74 -10.37 -14.30 13.89
C SER A 74 -9.43 -15.31 14.54
N LYS A 75 -9.81 -16.61 14.53
CA LYS A 75 -9.08 -17.68 15.23
C LYS A 75 -8.25 -18.54 14.30
N LYS A 76 -8.63 -18.64 13.02
CA LYS A 76 -7.92 -19.47 12.04
C LYS A 76 -6.85 -18.65 11.32
N VAL A 77 -5.68 -19.21 11.08
CA VAL A 77 -4.54 -18.53 10.46
C VAL A 77 -4.91 -17.86 9.13
N VAL A 78 -5.51 -18.62 8.20
CA VAL A 78 -5.93 -18.07 6.88
C VAL A 78 -6.99 -17.00 7.04
N SER A 79 -7.97 -17.18 7.91
CA SER A 79 -9.02 -16.18 8.14
C SER A 79 -8.42 -14.90 8.75
N SER A 80 -7.51 -15.03 9.71
CA SER A 80 -6.79 -13.88 10.30
C SER A 80 -5.98 -13.14 9.25
N PHE A 81 -5.29 -13.86 8.38
CA PHE A 81 -4.55 -13.28 7.27
C PHE A 81 -5.45 -12.49 6.32
N LEU A 82 -6.56 -13.07 5.86
CA LEU A 82 -7.50 -12.40 4.96
C LEU A 82 -8.13 -11.16 5.60
N VAL A 83 -8.51 -11.24 6.86
CA VAL A 83 -9.06 -10.10 7.61
C VAL A 83 -8.02 -9.01 7.81
N PHE A 84 -6.78 -9.37 8.13
CA PHE A 84 -5.67 -8.43 8.25
C PHE A 84 -5.43 -7.67 6.94
N THR A 85 -5.26 -8.40 5.83
CA THR A 85 -4.99 -7.80 4.53
C THR A 85 -6.15 -6.94 4.04
N LEU A 86 -7.40 -7.37 4.31
CA LEU A 86 -8.60 -6.60 4.00
C LEU A 86 -8.61 -5.25 4.74
N PHE A 87 -8.41 -5.23 6.06
CA PHE A 87 -8.39 -3.98 6.81
C PHE A 87 -7.25 -3.07 6.36
N PHE A 88 -6.05 -3.60 6.13
CA PHE A 88 -4.96 -2.79 5.58
C PHE A 88 -5.32 -2.20 4.22
N GLY A 89 -5.88 -2.99 3.29
CA GLY A 89 -6.33 -2.51 1.98
C GLY A 89 -7.41 -1.44 2.08
N VAL A 90 -8.39 -1.63 2.97
CA VAL A 90 -9.46 -0.65 3.22
C VAL A 90 -8.89 0.66 3.76
N PHE A 91 -8.00 0.62 4.74
CA PHE A 91 -7.41 1.84 5.31
C PHE A 91 -6.44 2.53 4.35
N GLU A 92 -5.76 1.80 3.47
CA GLU A 92 -5.01 2.38 2.35
C GLU A 92 -5.93 3.12 1.36
N PHE A 93 -7.07 2.53 1.03
CA PHE A 93 -8.08 3.19 0.18
C PHE A 93 -8.65 4.43 0.85
N ILE A 94 -9.02 4.36 2.14
CA ILE A 94 -9.51 5.50 2.90
C ILE A 94 -8.45 6.61 2.92
N ARG A 95 -7.19 6.29 3.24
CA ARG A 95 -6.08 7.24 3.25
C ARG A 95 -5.91 7.94 1.89
N GLY A 96 -6.06 7.20 0.80
CA GLY A 96 -5.96 7.74 -0.56
C GLY A 96 -7.17 8.56 -1.01
N SER A 97 -8.30 8.52 -0.28
CA SER A 97 -9.57 9.12 -0.71
C SER A 97 -10.02 10.28 0.16
N ILE A 98 -9.67 10.31 1.46
CA ILE A 98 -10.09 11.37 2.39
C ILE A 98 -9.11 12.55 2.41
N LEU A 99 -9.56 13.72 2.89
CA LEU A 99 -8.73 14.92 3.09
C LEU A 99 -7.94 15.34 1.83
N THR A 100 -8.63 15.44 0.69
CA THR A 100 -8.04 15.67 -0.65
C THR A 100 -7.32 14.48 -1.28
N GLY A 101 -7.20 13.39 -0.54
CA GLY A 101 -6.53 12.16 -0.93
C GLY A 101 -4.99 12.23 -0.84
N PHE A 102 -4.40 11.17 -0.32
CA PHE A 102 -2.95 11.00 -0.34
C PHE A 102 -2.62 9.59 -0.84
N PRO A 103 -2.75 9.33 -2.16
CA PRO A 103 -2.55 8.01 -2.75
C PRO A 103 -1.07 7.63 -2.93
N TRP A 104 -0.15 8.48 -2.47
CA TRP A 104 1.28 8.26 -2.57
C TRP A 104 1.73 7.12 -1.66
N ASN A 105 2.80 6.45 -2.02
CA ASN A 105 3.42 5.36 -1.29
C ASN A 105 2.46 4.19 -0.99
N LEU A 106 1.67 3.78 -1.99
CA LEU A 106 1.01 2.49 -1.95
C LEU A 106 2.07 1.37 -2.05
N ILE A 107 1.83 0.25 -1.35
CA ILE A 107 2.71 -0.93 -1.40
C ILE A 107 2.84 -1.46 -2.84
N ALA A 108 1.81 -1.27 -3.65
CA ALA A 108 1.79 -1.58 -5.08
C ALA A 108 2.95 -0.96 -5.86
N TYR A 109 3.46 0.18 -5.44
CA TYR A 109 4.55 0.87 -6.14
C TYR A 109 5.91 0.18 -6.00
N SER A 110 6.04 -0.85 -5.16
CA SER A 110 7.21 -1.72 -5.14
C SER A 110 7.45 -2.43 -6.48
N PHE A 111 6.42 -2.54 -7.33
CA PHE A 111 6.50 -3.15 -8.66
C PHE A 111 6.60 -2.13 -9.82
N VAL A 112 6.88 -0.85 -9.55
CA VAL A 112 6.90 0.21 -10.57
C VAL A 112 7.88 -0.07 -11.72
N ASN A 113 8.97 -0.79 -11.46
CA ASN A 113 9.96 -1.16 -12.46
C ASN A 113 9.59 -2.43 -13.28
N HIS A 114 8.44 -3.05 -12.99
CA HIS A 114 7.97 -4.28 -13.62
C HIS A 114 6.62 -4.04 -14.32
N LEU A 115 6.67 -3.40 -15.50
CA LEU A 115 5.47 -3.02 -16.26
C LEU A 115 4.57 -4.22 -16.59
N GLU A 116 5.16 -5.38 -16.82
CA GLU A 116 4.41 -6.61 -17.08
C GLU A 116 3.52 -6.98 -15.89
N ILE A 117 4.03 -6.86 -14.65
CA ILE A 117 3.23 -7.13 -13.44
C ILE A 117 2.20 -6.01 -13.22
N LEU A 118 2.58 -4.75 -13.47
CA LEU A 118 1.67 -3.61 -13.33
C LEU A 118 0.52 -3.63 -14.32
N SER A 119 0.65 -4.29 -15.48
CA SER A 119 -0.39 -4.36 -16.49
C SER A 119 -1.70 -4.96 -15.96
N ILE A 120 -1.64 -5.76 -14.89
CA ILE A 120 -2.83 -6.32 -14.22
C ILE A 120 -3.73 -5.21 -13.62
N THR A 121 -3.18 -4.03 -13.35
CA THR A 121 -3.97 -2.88 -12.85
C THR A 121 -5.06 -2.45 -13.82
N SER A 122 -4.91 -2.75 -15.11
CA SER A 122 -5.95 -2.52 -16.11
C SER A 122 -7.24 -3.33 -15.85
N LEU A 123 -7.12 -4.47 -15.16
CA LEU A 123 -8.25 -5.36 -14.83
C LEU A 123 -8.80 -5.09 -13.42
N ILE A 124 -7.90 -4.96 -12.43
CA ILE A 124 -8.31 -4.92 -11.01
C ILE A 124 -8.16 -3.53 -10.36
N GLY A 125 -7.65 -2.57 -11.11
CA GLY A 125 -7.36 -1.22 -10.61
C GLY A 125 -6.18 -1.16 -9.64
N THR A 126 -5.74 0.06 -9.34
CA THR A 126 -4.56 0.31 -8.50
C THR A 126 -4.75 -0.18 -7.06
N TYR A 127 -5.91 0.05 -6.46
CA TYR A 127 -6.18 -0.39 -5.09
C TYR A 127 -6.41 -1.90 -4.96
N GLY A 128 -6.99 -2.54 -5.99
CA GLY A 128 -7.07 -4.00 -6.06
C GLY A 128 -5.68 -4.63 -6.13
N PHE A 129 -4.79 -4.07 -6.94
CA PHE A 129 -3.40 -4.49 -7.01
C PHE A 129 -2.64 -4.19 -5.70
N ASN A 130 -2.92 -3.06 -5.03
CA ASN A 130 -2.35 -2.76 -3.72
C ASN A 130 -2.76 -3.79 -2.66
N LEU A 131 -4.04 -4.19 -2.62
CA LEU A 131 -4.52 -5.24 -1.73
C LEU A 131 -3.81 -6.57 -2.01
N PHE A 132 -3.59 -6.90 -3.29
CA PHE A 132 -2.78 -8.07 -3.66
C PHE A 132 -1.35 -7.97 -3.14
N CYS A 133 -0.68 -6.82 -3.30
CA CYS A 133 0.70 -6.61 -2.81
C CYS A 133 0.79 -6.74 -1.28
N ILE A 134 -0.17 -6.16 -0.54
CA ILE A 134 -0.28 -6.35 0.91
C ILE A 134 -0.38 -7.85 1.25
N SER A 135 -1.24 -8.58 0.54
CA SER A 135 -1.43 -10.01 0.74
C SER A 135 -0.17 -10.81 0.41
N LEU A 136 0.50 -10.48 -0.68
CA LEU A 136 1.76 -11.10 -1.10
C LEU A 136 2.83 -10.95 -0.02
N PHE A 137 3.07 -9.72 0.45
CA PHE A 137 4.12 -9.44 1.45
C PHE A 137 3.75 -9.94 2.85
N ALA A 138 2.47 -10.07 3.18
CA ALA A 138 2.03 -10.68 4.43
C ALA A 138 1.97 -12.22 4.36
N SER A 139 1.95 -12.83 3.18
CA SER A 139 1.79 -14.30 3.02
C SER A 139 2.85 -15.14 3.73
N PRO A 140 4.14 -14.73 3.88
CA PRO A 140 5.11 -15.50 4.66
C PRO A 140 4.72 -15.70 6.12
N ALA A 141 3.90 -14.79 6.69
CA ALA A 141 3.38 -14.96 8.05
C ALA A 141 2.49 -16.20 8.18
N ILE A 142 1.74 -16.57 7.12
CA ILE A 142 0.95 -17.81 7.11
C ILE A 142 1.86 -19.01 7.28
N PHE A 143 3.00 -19.02 6.58
CA PHE A 143 3.94 -20.13 6.66
C PHE A 143 4.55 -20.29 8.07
N ILE A 144 4.80 -19.17 8.75
CA ILE A 144 5.34 -19.16 10.12
C ILE A 144 4.28 -19.61 11.13
N LEU A 145 3.03 -19.13 10.98
CA LEU A 145 1.93 -19.33 11.93
C LEU A 145 1.05 -20.53 11.60
N ARG A 146 1.38 -21.31 10.56
CA ARG A 146 0.56 -22.40 10.07
C ARG A 146 0.18 -23.43 11.14
N GLU A 147 -1.06 -23.82 11.12
CA GLU A 147 -1.61 -24.91 11.94
C GLU A 147 -1.87 -26.17 11.09
N THR A 148 -2.14 -25.99 9.80
CA THR A 148 -2.52 -27.06 8.88
C THR A 148 -1.70 -27.00 7.58
N ARG A 149 -1.64 -28.16 6.87
CA ARG A 149 -1.02 -28.20 5.53
C ARG A 149 -1.75 -27.33 4.49
N LYS A 150 -3.06 -27.08 4.69
CA LYS A 150 -3.86 -26.23 3.81
C LYS A 150 -3.42 -24.77 3.86
N ASP A 151 -2.92 -24.31 5.01
CA ASP A 151 -2.42 -22.95 5.18
C ASP A 151 -1.20 -22.70 4.27
N ILE A 152 -0.35 -23.71 4.09
CA ILE A 152 0.80 -23.65 3.17
C ILE A 152 0.31 -23.42 1.74
N GLY A 153 -0.78 -24.09 1.33
CA GLY A 153 -1.37 -23.92 0.00
C GLY A 153 -1.76 -22.45 -0.29
N VAL A 154 -2.34 -21.77 0.68
CA VAL A 154 -2.69 -20.35 0.54
C VAL A 154 -1.44 -19.48 0.38
N CYS A 155 -0.40 -19.70 1.19
CA CYS A 155 0.87 -19.01 1.06
C CYS A 155 1.48 -19.20 -0.35
N VAL A 156 1.51 -20.45 -0.83
CA VAL A 156 2.04 -20.80 -2.16
C VAL A 156 1.26 -20.09 -3.27
N ILE A 157 -0.09 -20.04 -3.18
CA ILE A 157 -0.92 -19.36 -4.17
C ILE A 157 -0.49 -17.87 -4.28
N PHE A 158 -0.38 -17.15 -3.15
CA PHE A 158 0.01 -15.74 -3.18
C PHE A 158 1.42 -15.53 -3.72
N LEU A 159 2.36 -16.45 -3.47
CA LEU A 159 3.73 -16.36 -3.99
C LEU A 159 3.83 -16.64 -5.49
N PHE A 160 2.92 -17.44 -6.06
CA PHE A 160 2.91 -17.74 -7.49
C PHE A 160 2.07 -16.77 -8.34
N LEU A 161 1.13 -16.04 -7.74
CA LEU A 161 0.31 -15.06 -8.46
C LEU A 161 1.11 -14.00 -9.24
N PRO A 162 2.24 -13.45 -8.74
CA PRO A 162 3.04 -12.50 -9.53
C PRO A 162 3.55 -13.09 -10.85
N LEU A 163 3.82 -14.40 -10.90
CA LEU A 163 4.20 -15.07 -12.15
C LEU A 163 3.06 -15.06 -13.17
N LEU A 164 1.83 -15.31 -12.72
CA LEU A 164 0.65 -15.23 -13.60
C LEU A 164 0.42 -13.79 -14.09
N PHE A 165 0.62 -12.80 -13.24
CA PHE A 165 0.51 -11.38 -13.62
C PHE A 165 1.59 -11.00 -14.63
N TYR A 166 2.80 -11.51 -14.47
CA TYR A 166 3.88 -11.31 -15.42
C TYR A 166 3.57 -11.93 -16.78
N LEU A 167 3.06 -13.16 -16.82
CA LEU A 167 2.66 -13.82 -18.07
C LEU A 167 1.53 -13.07 -18.79
N TYR A 168 0.54 -12.62 -18.05
CA TYR A 168 -0.53 -11.78 -18.58
C TYR A 168 0.03 -10.48 -19.17
N GLY A 169 0.87 -9.78 -18.43
CA GLY A 169 1.43 -8.50 -18.87
C GLY A 169 2.40 -8.62 -20.03
N SER A 170 3.13 -9.74 -20.15
CA SER A 170 4.00 -10.00 -21.31
C SER A 170 3.17 -10.13 -22.58
N SER A 171 2.07 -10.88 -22.54
CA SER A 171 1.14 -11.00 -23.68
C SER A 171 0.48 -9.66 -24.00
N TYR A 172 0.10 -8.88 -22.99
CA TYR A 172 -0.48 -7.54 -23.17
C TYR A 172 0.53 -6.58 -23.85
N LYS A 173 1.79 -6.63 -23.46
CA LYS A 173 2.87 -5.82 -24.04
C LYS A 173 3.15 -6.19 -25.49
N GLU A 174 3.13 -7.47 -25.84
CA GLU A 174 3.25 -7.92 -27.25
C GLU A 174 2.11 -7.40 -28.09
N THR A 175 0.87 -7.50 -27.60
CA THR A 175 -0.33 -6.98 -28.31
C THR A 175 -0.22 -5.47 -28.50
N PHE A 176 0.25 -4.73 -27.48
CA PHE A 176 0.45 -3.28 -27.58
C PHE A 176 1.52 -2.91 -28.61
N ASN A 177 2.66 -3.61 -28.62
CA ASN A 177 3.76 -3.35 -29.55
C ASN A 177 3.41 -3.74 -31.01
N SER A 178 2.51 -4.70 -31.22
CA SER A 178 2.02 -5.11 -32.53
C SER A 178 0.85 -4.28 -33.03
N SER A 179 0.24 -3.43 -32.17
CA SER A 179 -0.83 -2.56 -32.59
C SER A 179 -0.31 -1.43 -33.47
N ASP A 180 -0.89 -1.26 -34.67
CA ASP A 180 -0.62 -0.11 -35.51
C ASP A 180 -1.06 1.17 -34.79
N VAL A 181 -0.08 1.96 -34.35
CA VAL A 181 -0.34 3.30 -33.86
C VAL A 181 -0.76 4.13 -35.07
N THR A 182 -2.06 4.34 -35.25
CA THR A 182 -2.56 5.30 -36.25
C THR A 182 -1.97 6.67 -35.89
N ASN A 183 -1.09 7.17 -36.76
CA ASN A 183 -0.54 8.51 -36.65
C ASN A 183 -1.70 9.51 -36.86
N TYR A 184 -2.22 10.04 -35.76
CA TYR A 184 -3.12 11.18 -35.84
C TYR A 184 -2.28 12.45 -36.04
N ASP A 185 -2.54 13.19 -37.12
CA ASP A 185 -1.93 14.50 -37.39
C ASP A 185 -2.50 15.59 -36.47
N TYR A 186 -2.35 15.40 -35.15
CA TYR A 186 -2.66 16.46 -34.19
C TYR A 186 -1.39 17.26 -33.84
N LYS A 187 -1.42 18.57 -34.16
CA LYS A 187 -0.38 19.47 -33.69
C LYS A 187 -0.69 19.87 -32.24
N VAL A 188 -0.01 19.26 -31.28
CA VAL A 188 -0.09 19.65 -29.87
C VAL A 188 0.97 20.70 -29.58
N ARG A 189 0.57 21.90 -29.17
CA ARG A 189 1.48 22.93 -28.66
C ARG A 189 1.48 22.90 -27.14
N VAL A 190 2.56 22.42 -26.56
CA VAL A 190 2.78 22.48 -25.10
C VAL A 190 3.32 23.87 -24.77
N ILE A 191 2.55 24.64 -24.00
CA ILE A 191 2.97 25.95 -23.50
C ILE A 191 3.45 25.74 -22.07
N GLY A 192 4.76 25.76 -21.85
CA GLY A 192 5.35 25.82 -20.52
C GLY A 192 5.21 27.23 -19.96
N SER A 193 4.55 27.42 -18.82
CA SER A 193 4.62 28.67 -18.09
C SER A 193 6.04 28.79 -17.50
N ASN A 194 6.85 29.69 -18.06
CA ASN A 194 8.13 30.03 -17.46
C ASN A 194 7.88 30.89 -16.21
N ILE A 195 7.65 30.20 -15.08
CA ILE A 195 7.53 30.88 -13.79
C ILE A 195 8.94 31.04 -13.25
N SER A 196 9.48 32.24 -13.47
CA SER A 196 10.74 32.72 -12.87
C SER A 196 10.49 33.20 -11.44
#